data_b5a9827a1de78996de3936859a069df7
#
_entry.id   b5a9827a1de78996de3936859a069df7
#
_cell.length_a   1.000
_cell.length_b   1.000
_cell.length_c   1.000
_cell.angle_alpha   90.00
_cell.angle_beta   90.00
_cell.angle_gamma   90.00
#
_symmetry.space_group_name_H-M   'P 1'
#
loop_
_entity.id
_entity.type
_entity.pdbx_description
1 polymer ?
#
loop_
_entity_poly.entity_id
_entity_poly.type
_entity_poly.pdbx_seq_one_letter_code
_entity_poly.pdbx_strand_id
1 'polypeptide(L)'
;MTPDPRARVVYLAVVAVGVFLLKEPWQVGLAAFAQLAAWAALSREYRRITRQLRKLVGLSLVLVLSFALTEPDRAAGAVLGATMVLRILAVVAASQLVRLGDTRAIASGLRGVGAPRSLALSIDAVLALFGEDGARGRGGGGGRGRGGGGGGRGGGRGDGSGGGRDPVEGGRWEAFKGGVRRLSRGDVGPLTSALERNIRRAEHHLEDQALDERSRAVAGDAAVVAGVSLAMLAIKAAKVLPSLPFAPGHKGVLFIPLYVTATMLTRGRWGATLTGLTMGTTAFLMGDGKYGVFEILKHVAPGILCDVLLPIFARGSKMPGPIFWTVFGGVIAAGRFGAILGIVAVVQAPGIAFAILAPGLVIHVTAGLLSGYVTWHLLRSIETIANRYKNLTADPEAGEGTDLPLEEV
;
A
#
# COMPACT_ATOMS: atom_id res chain seq x y z
N MET A 1 3.34 -9.48 30.70
CA MET A 1 3.49 -10.63 29.79
C MET A 1 3.05 -10.21 28.40
N THR A 2 3.94 -10.22 27.40
CA THR A 2 3.58 -10.01 26.01
C THR A 2 2.96 -11.30 25.49
N PRO A 3 1.74 -11.30 24.94
CA PRO A 3 1.10 -12.51 24.42
C PRO A 3 1.94 -13.10 23.28
N ASP A 4 1.93 -14.43 23.16
CA ASP A 4 2.63 -15.17 22.11
C ASP A 4 2.32 -14.54 20.73
N PRO A 5 3.35 -14.27 19.90
CA PRO A 5 3.17 -13.75 18.56
C PRO A 5 2.22 -14.57 17.68
N ARG A 6 2.21 -15.89 17.79
CA ARG A 6 1.30 -16.79 17.08
C ARG A 6 -0.15 -16.53 17.51
N ALA A 7 -0.37 -16.41 18.82
CA ALA A 7 -1.69 -16.15 19.37
C ALA A 7 -2.29 -14.83 18.86
N ARG A 8 -1.45 -13.79 18.64
CA ARG A 8 -1.89 -12.52 18.06
C ARG A 8 -2.41 -12.66 16.63
N VAL A 9 -1.68 -13.41 15.78
CA VAL A 9 -2.07 -13.64 14.38
C VAL A 9 -3.34 -14.50 14.32
N VAL A 10 -3.38 -15.58 15.09
CA VAL A 10 -4.56 -16.45 15.18
C VAL A 10 -5.77 -15.67 15.69
N TYR A 11 -5.61 -14.88 16.76
CA TYR A 11 -6.67 -14.02 17.27
C TYR A 11 -7.22 -13.08 16.19
N LEU A 12 -6.34 -12.39 15.43
CA LEU A 12 -6.77 -11.52 14.36
C LEU A 12 -7.55 -12.27 13.28
N ALA A 13 -7.08 -13.45 12.89
CA ALA A 13 -7.77 -14.30 11.91
C ALA A 13 -9.14 -14.75 12.42
N VAL A 14 -9.21 -15.20 13.67
CA VAL A 14 -10.46 -15.63 14.31
C VAL A 14 -11.47 -14.48 14.38
N VAL A 15 -11.05 -13.29 14.80
CA VAL A 15 -11.95 -12.13 14.83
C VAL A 15 -12.35 -11.73 13.41
N ALA A 16 -11.38 -11.66 12.46
CA ALA A 16 -11.63 -11.22 11.10
C ALA A 16 -12.62 -12.15 10.36
N VAL A 17 -12.61 -13.44 10.62
CA VAL A 17 -13.54 -14.41 10.04
C VAL A 17 -14.80 -14.54 10.91
N GLY A 18 -14.62 -14.66 12.21
CA GLY A 18 -15.69 -14.96 13.16
C GLY A 18 -16.82 -13.92 13.15
N VAL A 19 -16.49 -12.62 13.07
CA VAL A 19 -17.54 -11.57 13.05
C VAL A 19 -18.42 -11.63 11.79
N PHE A 20 -17.93 -12.22 10.69
CA PHE A 20 -18.74 -12.42 9.49
C PHE A 20 -19.63 -13.66 9.55
N LEU A 21 -19.31 -14.61 10.43
CA LEU A 21 -20.13 -15.80 10.69
C LEU A 21 -21.28 -15.52 11.66
N LEU A 22 -21.20 -14.44 12.46
CA LEU A 22 -22.29 -14.04 13.35
C LEU A 22 -23.47 -13.53 12.52
N LYS A 23 -24.65 -14.11 12.74
CA LYS A 23 -25.87 -13.79 11.98
C LYS A 23 -26.64 -12.63 12.61
N GLU A 24 -26.76 -12.64 13.93
CA GLU A 24 -27.58 -11.71 14.68
C GLU A 24 -26.88 -10.35 14.90
N PRO A 25 -27.53 -9.20 14.64
CA PRO A 25 -26.95 -7.87 14.80
C PRO A 25 -26.41 -7.60 16.22
N TRP A 26 -27.11 -8.09 17.25
CA TRP A 26 -26.68 -7.91 18.65
C TRP A 26 -25.38 -8.65 18.98
N GLN A 27 -25.14 -9.85 18.39
CA GLN A 27 -23.91 -10.60 18.57
C GLN A 27 -22.72 -9.83 17.96
N VAL A 28 -22.93 -9.29 16.77
CA VAL A 28 -21.92 -8.44 16.09
C VAL A 28 -21.65 -7.18 16.91
N GLY A 29 -22.71 -6.55 17.45
CA GLY A 29 -22.60 -5.38 18.33
C GLY A 29 -21.80 -5.67 19.59
N LEU A 30 -22.06 -6.80 20.24
CA LEU A 30 -21.31 -7.24 21.42
C LEU A 30 -19.84 -7.50 21.10
N ALA A 31 -19.56 -8.19 19.99
CA ALA A 31 -18.19 -8.44 19.52
C ALA A 31 -17.45 -7.11 19.23
N ALA A 32 -18.08 -6.17 18.52
CA ALA A 32 -17.50 -4.87 18.22
C ALA A 32 -17.22 -4.05 19.49
N PHE A 33 -18.16 -4.05 20.42
CA PHE A 33 -18.00 -3.38 21.71
C PHE A 33 -16.86 -3.97 22.53
N ALA A 34 -16.78 -5.31 22.63
CA ALA A 34 -15.70 -5.99 23.34
C ALA A 34 -14.32 -5.64 22.76
N GLN A 35 -14.19 -5.62 21.42
CA GLN A 35 -12.94 -5.24 20.75
C GLN A 35 -12.56 -3.77 21.00
N LEU A 36 -13.52 -2.87 20.92
CA LEU A 36 -13.30 -1.45 21.20
C LEU A 36 -12.93 -1.20 22.66
N ALA A 37 -13.62 -1.82 23.59
CA ALA A 37 -13.36 -1.72 25.02
C ALA A 37 -11.94 -2.24 25.33
N ALA A 38 -11.57 -3.40 24.81
CA ALA A 38 -10.22 -3.94 24.96
C ALA A 38 -9.17 -3.00 24.36
N TRP A 39 -9.42 -2.43 23.18
CA TRP A 39 -8.50 -1.47 22.56
C TRP A 39 -8.39 -0.20 23.38
N ALA A 40 -9.48 0.35 23.88
CA ALA A 40 -9.50 1.53 24.73
C ALA A 40 -8.74 1.29 26.06
N ALA A 41 -8.98 0.14 26.69
CA ALA A 41 -8.34 -0.21 27.96
C ALA A 41 -6.82 -0.42 27.84
N LEU A 42 -6.39 -1.09 26.75
CA LEU A 42 -4.99 -1.49 26.59
C LEU A 42 -4.12 -0.42 25.92
N SER A 43 -4.67 0.40 24.99
CA SER A 43 -3.87 1.37 24.25
C SER A 43 -3.58 2.66 25.01
N ARG A 44 -4.46 3.04 25.93
CA ARG A 44 -4.45 4.35 26.63
C ARG A 44 -4.33 5.58 25.69
N GLU A 45 -4.41 5.40 24.38
CA GLU A 45 -4.26 6.43 23.34
C GLU A 45 -5.62 6.84 22.74
N TYR A 46 -6.48 7.48 23.54
CA TYR A 46 -7.83 7.86 23.10
C TYR A 46 -7.84 8.73 21.84
N ARG A 47 -6.83 9.61 21.63
CA ARG A 47 -6.71 10.43 20.42
C ARG A 47 -6.55 9.60 19.16
N ARG A 48 -5.88 8.45 19.25
CA ARG A 48 -5.69 7.53 18.14
C ARG A 48 -6.97 6.81 17.79
N ILE A 49 -7.70 6.35 18.81
CA ILE A 49 -9.02 5.71 18.67
C ILE A 49 -9.99 6.68 17.97
N THR A 50 -10.15 7.88 18.51
CA THR A 50 -11.06 8.91 17.96
C THR A 50 -10.70 9.25 16.50
N ARG A 51 -9.40 9.35 16.17
CA ARG A 51 -8.96 9.61 14.80
C ARG A 51 -9.33 8.47 13.84
N GLN A 52 -9.22 7.22 14.27
CA GLN A 52 -9.60 6.06 13.46
C GLN A 52 -11.13 5.98 13.30
N LEU A 53 -11.88 6.16 14.37
CA LEU A 53 -13.34 6.20 14.33
C LEU A 53 -13.84 7.30 13.39
N ARG A 54 -13.28 8.51 13.46
CA ARG A 54 -13.63 9.62 12.56
C ARG A 54 -13.42 9.27 11.07
N LYS A 55 -12.39 8.50 10.74
CA LYS A 55 -12.16 8.03 9.36
C LYS A 55 -13.23 7.05 8.88
N LEU A 56 -13.82 6.29 9.81
CA LEU A 56 -14.86 5.30 9.49
C LEU A 56 -16.26 5.93 9.38
N VAL A 57 -16.50 7.11 9.93
CA VAL A 57 -17.83 7.75 9.92
C VAL A 57 -18.37 7.91 8.48
N GLY A 58 -17.56 8.42 7.56
CA GLY A 58 -17.97 8.58 6.15
C GLY A 58 -18.31 7.25 5.49
N LEU A 59 -17.50 6.21 5.75
CA LEU A 59 -17.76 4.87 5.26
C LEU A 59 -19.03 4.27 5.87
N SER A 60 -19.23 4.47 7.18
CA SER A 60 -20.42 4.02 7.90
C SER A 60 -21.70 4.60 7.32
N LEU A 61 -21.69 5.91 7.07
CA LEU A 61 -22.85 6.59 6.46
C LEU A 61 -23.15 6.02 5.07
N VAL A 62 -22.12 5.87 4.22
CA VAL A 62 -22.29 5.31 2.87
C VAL A 62 -22.82 3.88 2.95
N LEU A 63 -22.32 3.04 3.85
CA LEU A 63 -22.79 1.66 4.01
C LEU A 63 -24.25 1.61 4.43
N VAL A 64 -24.61 2.32 5.50
CA VAL A 64 -25.99 2.32 6.01
C VAL A 64 -26.98 2.84 4.95
N LEU A 65 -26.67 3.97 4.30
CA LEU A 65 -27.51 4.50 3.24
C LEU A 65 -27.62 3.57 2.03
N SER A 66 -26.51 2.91 1.66
CA SER A 66 -26.49 1.97 0.54
C SER A 66 -27.45 0.82 0.75
N PHE A 67 -27.42 0.17 1.90
CA PHE A 67 -28.34 -0.92 2.22
C PHE A 67 -29.76 -0.43 2.39
N ALA A 68 -29.99 0.72 3.05
CA ALA A 68 -31.32 1.29 3.22
C ALA A 68 -32.00 1.67 1.91
N LEU A 69 -31.22 2.04 0.87
CA LEU A 69 -31.76 2.42 -0.44
C LEU A 69 -31.93 1.23 -1.39
N THR A 70 -31.22 0.13 -1.16
CA THR A 70 -31.25 -1.05 -2.05
C THR A 70 -32.19 -2.15 -1.57
N GLU A 71 -32.48 -2.20 -0.26
CA GLU A 71 -33.44 -3.15 0.29
C GLU A 71 -34.90 -2.64 0.16
N PRO A 72 -35.86 -3.52 -0.14
CA PRO A 72 -37.28 -3.15 -0.22
C PRO A 72 -37.79 -2.55 1.10
N ASP A 73 -37.38 -3.12 2.23
CA ASP A 73 -37.60 -2.55 3.56
C ASP A 73 -36.40 -1.70 3.97
N ARG A 74 -36.56 -0.38 3.96
CA ARG A 74 -35.52 0.58 4.30
C ARG A 74 -35.01 0.43 5.73
N ALA A 75 -35.87 0.05 6.67
CA ALA A 75 -35.48 -0.14 8.06
C ALA A 75 -34.61 -1.39 8.21
N ALA A 76 -35.00 -2.51 7.62
CA ALA A 76 -34.23 -3.73 7.57
C ALA A 76 -32.87 -3.48 6.85
N GLY A 77 -32.88 -2.76 5.74
CA GLY A 77 -31.65 -2.36 5.04
C GLY A 77 -30.70 -1.54 5.91
N ALA A 78 -31.22 -0.55 6.67
CA ALA A 78 -30.41 0.24 7.59
C ALA A 78 -29.77 -0.62 8.70
N VAL A 79 -30.50 -1.60 9.25
CA VAL A 79 -29.99 -2.55 10.24
C VAL A 79 -28.87 -3.42 9.64
N LEU A 80 -29.04 -3.92 8.41
CA LEU A 80 -28.01 -4.70 7.72
C LEU A 80 -26.75 -3.84 7.49
N GLY A 81 -26.91 -2.61 7.02
CA GLY A 81 -25.81 -1.66 6.83
C GLY A 81 -25.07 -1.35 8.15
N ALA A 82 -25.81 -1.09 9.23
CA ALA A 82 -25.24 -0.89 10.56
C ALA A 82 -24.47 -2.12 11.06
N THR A 83 -25.01 -3.31 10.82
CA THR A 83 -24.35 -4.58 11.17
C THR A 83 -23.03 -4.75 10.42
N MET A 84 -22.97 -4.38 9.13
CA MET A 84 -21.71 -4.37 8.36
C MET A 84 -20.70 -3.38 8.90
N VAL A 85 -21.14 -2.19 9.31
CA VAL A 85 -20.27 -1.21 9.98
C VAL A 85 -19.67 -1.79 11.26
N LEU A 86 -20.49 -2.45 12.09
CA LEU A 86 -20.01 -3.08 13.32
C LEU A 86 -19.01 -4.20 13.07
N ARG A 87 -19.20 -5.03 12.01
CA ARG A 87 -18.23 -6.04 11.61
C ARG A 87 -16.88 -5.43 11.24
N ILE A 88 -16.89 -4.40 10.39
CA ILE A 88 -15.66 -3.70 10.00
C ILE A 88 -15.00 -3.06 11.23
N LEU A 89 -15.77 -2.46 12.10
CA LEU A 89 -15.27 -1.83 13.32
C LEU A 89 -14.60 -2.85 14.26
N ALA A 90 -15.21 -4.02 14.45
CA ALA A 90 -14.65 -5.11 15.26
C ALA A 90 -13.28 -5.55 14.72
N VAL A 91 -13.20 -5.78 13.41
CA VAL A 91 -11.95 -6.22 12.75
C VAL A 91 -10.88 -5.14 12.80
N VAL A 92 -11.24 -3.87 12.59
CA VAL A 92 -10.29 -2.74 12.72
C VAL A 92 -9.79 -2.61 14.16
N ALA A 93 -10.66 -2.71 15.16
CA ALA A 93 -10.25 -2.68 16.56
C ALA A 93 -9.32 -3.84 16.92
N ALA A 94 -9.63 -5.07 16.47
CA ALA A 94 -8.76 -6.23 16.65
C ALA A 94 -7.38 -6.04 15.99
N SER A 95 -7.33 -5.47 14.79
CA SER A 95 -6.05 -5.19 14.11
C SER A 95 -5.18 -4.19 14.89
N GLN A 96 -5.81 -3.20 15.54
CA GLN A 96 -5.09 -2.25 16.39
C GLN A 96 -4.60 -2.91 17.69
N LEU A 97 -5.38 -3.83 18.27
CA LEU A 97 -4.96 -4.60 19.44
C LEU A 97 -3.72 -5.45 19.16
N VAL A 98 -3.68 -6.14 18.04
CA VAL A 98 -2.52 -6.96 17.62
C VAL A 98 -1.26 -6.12 17.44
N ARG A 99 -1.40 -4.84 17.08
CA ARG A 99 -0.28 -3.89 16.93
C ARG A 99 0.20 -3.26 18.23
N LEU A 100 -0.49 -3.46 19.34
CA LEU A 100 -0.02 -2.95 20.63
C LEU A 100 1.28 -3.67 21.04
N GLY A 101 2.33 -2.90 21.24
CA GLY A 101 3.67 -3.39 21.53
C GLY A 101 4.54 -3.54 20.28
N ASP A 102 5.30 -4.63 20.20
CA ASP A 102 6.26 -4.86 19.12
C ASP A 102 5.56 -5.32 17.82
N THR A 103 5.67 -4.51 16.77
CA THR A 103 5.16 -4.83 15.44
C THR A 103 5.93 -5.99 14.77
N ARG A 104 7.19 -6.22 15.15
CA ARG A 104 8.00 -7.37 14.69
C ARG A 104 7.42 -8.70 15.16
N ALA A 105 6.70 -8.70 16.29
CA ALA A 105 6.00 -9.88 16.76
C ALA A 105 4.98 -10.42 15.74
N ILE A 106 4.43 -9.56 14.87
CA ILE A 106 3.49 -9.99 13.81
C ILE A 106 4.21 -10.86 12.79
N ALA A 107 5.38 -10.48 12.34
CA ALA A 107 6.17 -11.25 11.37
C ALA A 107 6.62 -12.60 11.94
N SER A 108 7.06 -12.64 13.20
CA SER A 108 7.39 -13.89 13.88
C SER A 108 6.15 -14.78 14.09
N GLY A 109 5.00 -14.18 14.40
CA GLY A 109 3.72 -14.87 14.50
C GLY A 109 3.28 -15.50 13.18
N LEU A 110 3.40 -14.77 12.06
CA LEU A 110 3.12 -15.28 10.72
C LEU A 110 3.98 -16.50 10.38
N ARG A 111 5.30 -16.44 10.66
CA ARG A 111 6.19 -17.59 10.52
C ARG A 111 5.73 -18.77 11.38
N GLY A 112 5.32 -18.48 12.59
CA GLY A 112 4.86 -19.50 13.54
C GLY A 112 3.56 -20.21 13.15
N VAL A 113 2.71 -19.60 12.32
CA VAL A 113 1.48 -20.20 11.77
C VAL A 113 1.68 -20.78 10.37
N GLY A 114 2.92 -20.86 9.86
CA GLY A 114 3.25 -21.52 8.59
C GLY A 114 3.20 -20.60 7.37
N ALA A 115 3.17 -19.27 7.53
CA ALA A 115 3.27 -18.35 6.40
C ALA A 115 4.64 -18.50 5.70
N PRO A 116 4.72 -18.31 4.37
CA PRO A 116 5.97 -18.33 3.64
C PRO A 116 7.01 -17.39 4.25
N ARG A 117 8.27 -17.84 4.36
CA ARG A 117 9.34 -17.08 4.99
C ARG A 117 9.56 -15.71 4.31
N SER A 118 9.48 -15.67 2.97
CA SER A 118 9.57 -14.43 2.20
C SER A 118 8.47 -13.41 2.56
N LEU A 119 7.23 -13.87 2.76
CA LEU A 119 6.13 -13.01 3.19
C LEU A 119 6.36 -12.42 4.58
N ALA A 120 6.74 -13.26 5.53
CA ALA A 120 6.99 -12.81 6.91
C ALA A 120 8.14 -11.81 6.99
N LEU A 121 9.23 -12.06 6.25
CA LEU A 121 10.38 -11.14 6.15
C LEU A 121 10.01 -9.83 5.47
N SER A 122 9.21 -9.88 4.39
CA SER A 122 8.75 -8.67 3.69
C SER A 122 7.87 -7.80 4.58
N ILE A 123 6.96 -8.41 5.34
CA ILE A 123 6.10 -7.68 6.28
C ILE A 123 6.94 -7.07 7.41
N ASP A 124 7.92 -7.79 7.94
CA ASP A 124 8.85 -7.27 8.97
C ASP A 124 9.59 -6.04 8.46
N ALA A 125 10.22 -6.14 7.31
CA ALA A 125 10.96 -5.04 6.68
C ALA A 125 10.06 -3.81 6.43
N VAL A 126 8.86 -4.03 5.88
CA VAL A 126 7.91 -2.92 5.63
C VAL A 126 7.47 -2.25 6.92
N LEU A 127 7.13 -3.02 7.95
CA LEU A 127 6.69 -2.46 9.24
C LEU A 127 7.81 -1.70 9.96
N ALA A 128 9.05 -2.20 9.89
CA ALA A 128 10.22 -1.54 10.47
C ALA A 128 10.51 -0.21 9.75
N LEU A 129 10.70 -0.26 8.43
CA LEU A 129 11.11 0.90 7.63
C LEU A 129 10.03 1.98 7.56
N PHE A 130 8.76 1.57 7.47
CA PHE A 130 7.65 2.53 7.47
C PHE A 130 7.46 3.20 8.85
N GLY A 131 7.75 2.48 9.93
CA GLY A 131 7.76 3.03 11.30
C GLY A 131 8.82 4.09 11.50
N GLU A 132 10.03 3.87 10.97
CA GLU A 132 11.15 4.82 11.02
C GLU A 132 10.88 6.10 10.23
N ASP A 133 10.38 5.99 9.01
CA ASP A 133 10.03 7.16 8.18
C ASP A 133 8.91 8.00 8.82
N GLY A 134 7.95 7.36 9.48
CA GLY A 134 6.90 8.04 10.25
C GLY A 134 7.44 8.80 11.48
N ALA A 135 8.47 8.28 12.12
CA ALA A 135 9.14 8.92 13.26
C ALA A 135 10.00 10.11 12.82
N ARG A 136 10.76 9.98 11.73
CA ARG A 136 11.61 11.06 11.16
C ARG A 136 10.77 12.22 10.64
N GLY A 137 9.64 11.97 9.99
CA GLY A 137 8.72 13.01 9.50
C GLY A 137 8.08 13.84 10.60
N ARG A 138 7.95 13.31 11.84
CA ARG A 138 7.41 14.03 12.98
C ARG A 138 8.46 14.80 13.79
N GLY A 139 9.73 14.42 13.74
CA GLY A 139 10.83 15.04 14.47
C GLY A 139 11.45 16.26 13.77
N GLY A 140 11.26 16.43 12.46
CA GLY A 140 11.88 17.51 11.68
C GLY A 140 11.32 18.92 11.87
N GLY A 141 10.25 19.09 12.68
CA GLY A 141 9.64 20.40 12.95
C GLY A 141 10.08 21.10 14.25
N GLY A 142 10.93 20.49 15.08
CA GLY A 142 11.23 20.96 16.43
C GLY A 142 12.67 21.39 16.74
N GLY A 143 13.59 21.23 15.82
CA GLY A 143 15.00 21.59 15.99
C GLY A 143 15.30 23.05 15.65
N ARG A 144 14.61 24.02 16.26
CA ARG A 144 15.13 25.41 16.31
C ARG A 144 16.35 25.42 17.19
N GLY A 145 17.52 25.36 16.54
CA GLY A 145 18.81 25.60 17.14
C GLY A 145 18.78 26.94 17.88
N ARG A 146 18.88 26.85 19.20
CA ARG A 146 19.18 27.94 20.09
C ARG A 146 20.68 28.27 19.92
N GLY A 147 21.01 28.98 18.81
CA GLY A 147 22.31 29.53 18.55
C GLY A 147 22.22 31.05 18.74
N GLY A 148 22.99 31.55 19.71
CA GLY A 148 22.95 32.94 20.15
C GLY A 148 23.60 33.95 19.21
N GLY A 149 23.23 35.20 19.41
CA GLY A 149 24.10 36.34 19.23
C GLY A 149 23.93 37.10 17.91
N GLY A 150 23.59 38.38 18.00
CA GLY A 150 23.92 39.33 16.97
C GLY A 150 22.75 40.23 16.54
N GLY A 151 22.74 41.44 17.12
CA GLY A 151 21.78 42.52 16.84
C GLY A 151 21.81 43.01 15.40
N GLY A 152 20.67 43.45 14.93
CA GLY A 152 20.48 44.16 13.67
C GLY A 152 19.10 44.82 13.66
N ARG A 153 19.04 46.11 14.10
CA ARG A 153 17.91 47.02 13.92
C ARG A 153 17.71 47.27 12.41
N GLY A 154 16.55 47.04 11.91
CA GLY A 154 16.16 47.42 10.57
C GLY A 154 14.66 47.44 10.46
N GLY A 155 14.04 48.61 10.59
CA GLY A 155 12.61 48.81 10.45
C GLY A 155 12.19 48.72 8.98
N GLY A 156 11.05 48.05 8.74
CA GLY A 156 10.37 48.01 7.46
C GLY A 156 8.89 47.74 7.74
N ARG A 157 8.09 48.81 7.86
CA ARG A 157 6.63 48.76 7.76
C ARG A 157 6.29 48.33 6.33
N GLY A 158 5.57 47.26 6.19
CA GLY A 158 4.94 46.83 4.96
C GLY A 158 3.56 46.34 5.26
N ASP A 159 2.56 47.22 5.13
CA ASP A 159 1.14 46.91 5.08
C ASP A 159 0.91 46.01 3.85
N GLY A 160 0.33 44.86 4.07
CA GLY A 160 -0.05 43.93 3.01
C GLY A 160 -1.11 42.94 3.52
N SER A 161 -2.36 43.44 3.66
CA SER A 161 -3.54 42.60 3.81
C SER A 161 -3.74 41.78 2.54
N GLY A 162 -3.13 40.60 2.47
CA GLY A 162 -3.34 39.60 1.43
C GLY A 162 -3.90 38.34 2.03
N GLY A 163 -5.18 38.04 1.76
CA GLY A 163 -5.88 36.86 2.24
C GLY A 163 -5.06 35.58 2.02
N GLY A 164 -4.74 34.94 3.14
CA GLY A 164 -3.96 33.73 3.18
C GLY A 164 -4.68 32.56 2.48
N ARG A 165 -4.38 32.40 1.21
CA ARG A 165 -4.51 31.08 0.58
C ARG A 165 -3.36 30.24 1.09
N ASP A 166 -3.70 29.13 1.77
CA ASP A 166 -2.71 28.17 2.25
C ASP A 166 -1.75 27.79 1.11
N PRO A 167 -0.46 28.14 1.20
CA PRO A 167 0.50 27.87 0.12
C PRO A 167 0.75 26.36 -0.12
N VAL A 168 0.20 25.50 0.75
CA VAL A 168 0.39 24.04 0.70
C VAL A 168 -0.45 23.35 -0.37
N GLU A 169 -1.65 23.87 -0.71
CA GLU A 169 -2.53 23.22 -1.70
C GLU A 169 -2.10 23.50 -3.14
N GLY A 170 -1.65 24.71 -3.44
CA GLY A 170 -1.15 25.07 -4.78
C GLY A 170 0.09 24.28 -5.19
N GLY A 171 1.04 24.10 -4.27
CA GLY A 171 2.27 23.34 -4.53
C GLY A 171 2.06 21.86 -4.82
N ARG A 172 1.05 21.23 -4.20
CA ARG A 172 0.73 19.80 -4.42
C ARG A 172 0.12 19.55 -5.79
N TRP A 173 -0.73 20.45 -6.27
CA TRP A 173 -1.37 20.34 -7.58
C TRP A 173 -0.36 20.55 -8.71
N GLU A 174 0.56 21.50 -8.58
CA GLU A 174 1.63 21.72 -9.55
C GLU A 174 2.64 20.56 -9.57
N ALA A 175 3.00 20.01 -8.40
CA ALA A 175 3.81 18.80 -8.31
C ALA A 175 3.14 17.60 -8.98
N PHE A 176 1.81 17.45 -8.82
CA PHE A 176 1.02 16.43 -9.50
C PHE A 176 1.04 16.62 -11.02
N LYS A 177 0.73 17.82 -11.54
CA LYS A 177 0.78 18.11 -12.97
C LYS A 177 2.18 17.85 -13.55
N GLY A 178 3.22 18.25 -12.83
CA GLY A 178 4.62 17.99 -13.19
C GLY A 178 4.89 16.48 -13.27
N GLY A 179 4.43 15.71 -12.30
CA GLY A 179 4.54 14.24 -12.28
C GLY A 179 3.81 13.58 -13.45
N VAL A 180 2.57 13.97 -13.72
CA VAL A 180 1.78 13.45 -14.87
C VAL A 180 2.46 13.79 -16.19
N ARG A 181 2.96 15.02 -16.35
CA ARG A 181 3.68 15.43 -17.56
C ARG A 181 4.99 14.64 -17.76
N ARG A 182 5.73 14.32 -16.71
CA ARG A 182 6.92 13.46 -16.76
C ARG A 182 6.54 12.05 -17.20
N LEU A 183 5.56 11.44 -16.52
CA LEU A 183 5.09 10.10 -16.84
C LEU A 183 4.55 9.98 -18.27
N SER A 184 3.86 11.00 -18.80
CA SER A 184 3.36 11.02 -20.17
C SER A 184 4.49 11.13 -21.21
N ARG A 185 5.66 11.65 -20.81
CA ARG A 185 6.89 11.67 -21.63
C ARG A 185 7.76 10.43 -21.46
N GLY A 186 7.32 9.46 -20.64
CA GLY A 186 8.08 8.25 -20.31
C GLY A 186 9.23 8.49 -19.32
N ASP A 187 9.29 9.66 -18.65
CA ASP A 187 10.26 9.91 -17.60
C ASP A 187 9.83 9.24 -16.30
N VAL A 188 10.33 8.03 -16.11
CA VAL A 188 10.09 7.19 -14.92
C VAL A 188 11.26 7.21 -13.93
N GLY A 189 12.30 8.02 -14.17
CA GLY A 189 13.51 8.10 -13.36
C GLY A 189 13.25 8.28 -11.86
N PRO A 190 12.39 9.22 -11.43
CA PRO A 190 12.06 9.39 -10.01
C PRO A 190 11.42 8.15 -9.37
N LEU A 191 10.57 7.42 -10.11
CA LEU A 191 9.94 6.19 -9.62
C LEU A 191 10.96 5.06 -9.50
N THR A 192 11.84 4.90 -10.49
CA THR A 192 12.91 3.90 -10.48
C THR A 192 13.87 4.14 -9.32
N SER A 193 14.35 5.38 -9.14
CA SER A 193 15.24 5.74 -8.04
C SER A 193 14.60 5.55 -6.66
N ALA A 194 13.31 5.85 -6.53
CA ALA A 194 12.59 5.60 -5.27
C ALA A 194 12.46 4.09 -4.98
N LEU A 195 12.20 3.30 -6.02
CA LEU A 195 12.09 1.85 -5.91
C LEU A 195 13.43 1.22 -5.51
N GLU A 196 14.53 1.60 -6.18
CA GLU A 196 15.87 1.11 -5.83
C GLU A 196 16.26 1.44 -4.40
N ARG A 197 16.06 2.69 -3.98
CA ARG A 197 16.34 3.06 -2.57
C ARG A 197 15.55 2.23 -1.58
N ASN A 198 14.29 1.94 -1.87
CA ASN A 198 13.46 1.14 -0.96
C ASN A 198 13.90 -0.34 -0.94
N ILE A 199 14.27 -0.90 -2.10
CA ILE A 199 14.80 -2.26 -2.17
C ILE A 199 16.12 -2.35 -1.39
N ARG A 200 17.09 -1.47 -1.64
CA ARG A 200 18.38 -1.46 -0.91
C ARG A 200 18.21 -1.31 0.60
N ARG A 201 17.28 -0.46 1.05
CA ARG A 201 16.97 -0.35 2.49
C ARG A 201 16.44 -1.66 3.05
N ALA A 202 15.56 -2.34 2.30
CA ALA A 202 15.03 -3.62 2.72
C ALA A 202 16.09 -4.72 2.70
N GLU A 203 16.97 -4.73 1.70
CA GLU A 203 18.13 -5.64 1.63
C GLU A 203 19.01 -5.46 2.86
N HIS A 204 19.47 -4.25 3.15
CA HIS A 204 20.29 -3.97 4.31
C HIS A 204 19.62 -4.40 5.63
N HIS A 205 18.31 -4.17 5.76
CA HIS A 205 17.56 -4.58 6.95
C HIS A 205 17.48 -6.12 7.10
N LEU A 206 17.52 -6.86 5.99
CA LEU A 206 17.37 -8.32 5.96
C LEU A 206 18.72 -9.06 5.88
N GLU A 207 19.82 -8.41 5.53
CA GLU A 207 21.15 -9.01 5.45
C GLU A 207 21.56 -9.67 6.77
N ASP A 208 21.34 -9.00 7.89
CA ASP A 208 21.66 -9.50 9.23
C ASP A 208 20.84 -10.75 9.63
N GLN A 209 19.76 -11.04 8.90
CA GLN A 209 18.88 -12.18 9.15
C GLN A 209 19.18 -13.40 8.27
N ALA A 210 20.10 -13.27 7.32
CA ALA A 210 20.45 -14.31 6.35
C ALA A 210 21.75 -15.03 6.74
N LEU A 211 21.61 -16.24 7.30
CA LEU A 211 22.75 -17.02 7.80
C LEU A 211 23.39 -17.94 6.74
N ASP A 212 22.65 -18.34 5.72
CA ASP A 212 23.09 -19.26 4.67
C ASP A 212 22.67 -18.75 3.26
N GLU A 213 23.21 -19.36 2.20
CA GLU A 213 22.96 -18.96 0.81
C GLU A 213 21.48 -19.06 0.41
N ARG A 214 20.81 -20.11 0.85
CA ARG A 214 19.36 -20.29 0.60
C ARG A 214 18.57 -19.22 1.32
N SER A 215 18.94 -18.85 2.54
CA SER A 215 18.33 -17.75 3.28
C SER A 215 18.58 -16.40 2.61
N ARG A 216 19.77 -16.17 2.01
CA ARG A 216 20.07 -14.96 1.23
C ARG A 216 19.19 -14.83 0.00
N ALA A 217 18.96 -15.92 -0.76
CA ALA A 217 18.05 -15.90 -1.90
C ALA A 217 16.62 -15.52 -1.50
N VAL A 218 16.12 -16.10 -0.39
CA VAL A 218 14.78 -15.76 0.16
C VAL A 218 14.75 -14.33 0.69
N ALA A 219 15.82 -13.85 1.32
CA ALA A 219 15.94 -12.48 1.81
C ALA A 219 15.97 -11.47 0.64
N GLY A 220 16.65 -11.78 -0.47
CA GLY A 220 16.65 -10.97 -1.67
C GLY A 220 15.25 -10.82 -2.28
N ASP A 221 14.52 -11.92 -2.45
CA ASP A 221 13.12 -11.87 -2.91
C ASP A 221 12.25 -11.07 -1.92
N ALA A 222 12.44 -11.27 -0.63
CA ALA A 222 11.70 -10.54 0.40
C ALA A 222 12.03 -9.03 0.38
N ALA A 223 13.27 -8.65 0.09
CA ALA A 223 13.68 -7.25 -0.04
C ALA A 223 13.01 -6.57 -1.25
N VAL A 224 12.95 -7.25 -2.40
CA VAL A 224 12.22 -6.76 -3.57
C VAL A 224 10.75 -6.56 -3.23
N VAL A 225 10.09 -7.57 -2.65
CA VAL A 225 8.69 -7.51 -2.24
C VAL A 225 8.45 -6.37 -1.24
N ALA A 226 9.33 -6.20 -0.25
CA ALA A 226 9.23 -5.13 0.74
C ALA A 226 9.44 -3.75 0.12
N GLY A 227 10.48 -3.58 -0.71
CA GLY A 227 10.79 -2.31 -1.38
C GLY A 227 9.67 -1.85 -2.29
N VAL A 228 9.11 -2.76 -3.09
CA VAL A 228 7.94 -2.49 -3.94
C VAL A 228 6.72 -2.15 -3.11
N SER A 229 6.45 -2.90 -2.03
CA SER A 229 5.32 -2.63 -1.13
C SER A 229 5.46 -1.27 -0.44
N LEU A 230 6.66 -0.88 -0.03
CA LEU A 230 6.95 0.45 0.51
C LEU A 230 6.68 1.56 -0.50
N ALA A 231 7.10 1.38 -1.76
CA ALA A 231 6.80 2.32 -2.84
C ALA A 231 5.28 2.48 -3.04
N MET A 232 4.53 1.37 -3.05
CA MET A 232 3.07 1.40 -3.16
C MET A 232 2.40 2.09 -1.96
N LEU A 233 2.88 1.83 -0.74
CA LEU A 233 2.40 2.49 0.48
C LEU A 233 2.71 3.99 0.47
N ALA A 234 3.91 4.39 0.02
CA ALA A 234 4.30 5.80 -0.13
C ALA A 234 3.38 6.53 -1.13
N ILE A 235 3.12 5.94 -2.30
CA ILE A 235 2.18 6.47 -3.31
C ILE A 235 0.77 6.61 -2.70
N LYS A 236 0.33 5.62 -1.92
CA LYS A 236 -0.96 5.65 -1.23
C LYS A 236 -1.01 6.76 -0.17
N ALA A 237 0.06 6.91 0.62
CA ALA A 237 0.17 7.90 1.69
C ALA A 237 0.29 9.34 1.18
N ALA A 238 0.98 9.53 0.06
CA ALA A 238 1.23 10.86 -0.52
C ALA A 238 -0.06 11.58 -0.95
N LYS A 239 -1.22 10.87 -1.05
CA LYS A 239 -2.51 11.43 -1.51
C LYS A 239 -2.37 12.27 -2.78
N VAL A 240 -1.40 11.89 -3.64
CA VAL A 240 -1.01 12.63 -4.85
C VAL A 240 -2.21 12.81 -5.80
N LEU A 241 -3.11 11.83 -5.82
CA LEU A 241 -4.32 11.88 -6.61
C LEU A 241 -5.52 12.14 -5.70
N PRO A 242 -6.36 13.15 -6.00
CA PRO A 242 -7.59 13.37 -5.26
C PRO A 242 -8.45 12.10 -5.31
N SER A 243 -9.10 11.78 -4.21
CA SER A 243 -10.04 10.66 -4.18
C SER A 243 -11.30 11.07 -4.93
N LEU A 244 -11.43 10.65 -6.17
CA LEU A 244 -12.69 10.76 -6.90
C LEU A 244 -13.70 9.84 -6.20
N PRO A 245 -14.84 10.35 -5.73
CA PRO A 245 -15.79 9.57 -4.92
C PRO A 245 -16.35 8.37 -5.67
N PHE A 246 -16.44 8.43 -7.00
CA PHE A 246 -17.00 7.38 -7.86
C PHE A 246 -15.94 6.57 -8.62
N ALA A 247 -14.66 6.87 -8.47
CA ALA A 247 -13.57 6.20 -9.19
C ALA A 247 -12.44 5.75 -8.27
N PRO A 248 -12.64 4.72 -7.42
CA PRO A 248 -11.60 4.27 -6.48
C PRO A 248 -10.35 3.68 -7.13
N GLY A 249 -10.32 3.56 -8.45
CA GLY A 249 -9.29 2.84 -9.21
C GLY A 249 -8.14 3.67 -9.77
N HIS A 250 -8.24 4.99 -9.85
CA HIS A 250 -7.26 5.86 -10.53
C HIS A 250 -5.83 5.77 -9.96
N LYS A 251 -5.67 5.48 -8.67
CA LYS A 251 -4.35 5.22 -8.05
C LYS A 251 -3.70 3.93 -8.56
N GLY A 252 -4.45 3.04 -9.17
CA GLY A 252 -3.98 1.81 -9.78
C GLY A 252 -2.97 2.01 -10.91
N VAL A 253 -2.98 3.19 -11.57
CA VAL A 253 -2.05 3.52 -12.67
C VAL A 253 -0.58 3.32 -12.27
N LEU A 254 -0.23 3.60 -11.01
CA LEU A 254 1.14 3.44 -10.53
C LEU A 254 1.40 2.09 -9.86
N PHE A 255 0.36 1.31 -9.57
CA PHE A 255 0.51 0.02 -8.87
C PHE A 255 0.81 -1.13 -9.82
N ILE A 256 0.23 -1.15 -11.03
CA ILE A 256 0.46 -2.23 -12.00
C ILE A 256 1.93 -2.31 -12.42
N PRO A 257 2.61 -1.19 -12.77
CA PRO A 257 4.05 -1.22 -13.02
C PRO A 257 4.85 -1.85 -11.89
N LEU A 258 4.49 -1.55 -10.65
CA LEU A 258 5.15 -2.08 -9.46
C LEU A 258 4.90 -3.58 -9.26
N TYR A 259 3.68 -4.08 -9.53
CA TYR A 259 3.40 -5.53 -9.50
C TYR A 259 4.21 -6.27 -10.56
N VAL A 260 4.23 -5.77 -11.80
CA VAL A 260 5.03 -6.37 -12.88
C VAL A 260 6.51 -6.36 -12.53
N THR A 261 7.02 -5.27 -11.98
CA THR A 261 8.40 -5.18 -11.51
C THR A 261 8.70 -6.23 -10.43
N ALA A 262 7.80 -6.42 -9.47
CA ALA A 262 7.97 -7.45 -8.45
C ALA A 262 8.02 -8.86 -9.05
N THR A 263 7.14 -9.20 -10.01
CA THR A 263 7.18 -10.49 -10.72
C THR A 263 8.52 -10.69 -11.44
N MET A 264 9.08 -9.63 -12.04
CA MET A 264 10.30 -9.75 -12.85
C MET A 264 11.59 -9.72 -12.03
N LEU A 265 11.61 -9.03 -10.90
CA LEU A 265 12.80 -8.93 -10.05
C LEU A 265 12.93 -10.05 -9.00
N THR A 266 11.84 -10.71 -8.63
CA THR A 266 11.90 -11.86 -7.74
C THR A 266 12.27 -13.13 -8.51
N ARG A 267 13.09 -13.99 -7.89
CA ARG A 267 13.41 -15.33 -8.40
C ARG A 267 12.22 -16.28 -8.27
N GLY A 268 11.42 -16.06 -7.24
CA GLY A 268 10.20 -16.84 -6.97
C GLY A 268 9.05 -16.48 -7.89
N ARG A 269 8.22 -17.49 -8.22
CA ARG A 269 7.08 -17.35 -9.15
C ARG A 269 5.99 -16.36 -8.69
N TRP A 270 5.89 -16.08 -7.39
CA TRP A 270 4.78 -15.36 -6.76
C TRP A 270 5.16 -13.96 -6.27
N GLY A 271 6.05 -13.27 -6.94
CA GLY A 271 6.57 -11.97 -6.52
C GLY A 271 5.50 -10.88 -6.39
N ALA A 272 4.64 -10.72 -7.39
CA ALA A 272 3.56 -9.74 -7.34
C ALA A 272 2.47 -10.12 -6.35
N THR A 273 2.15 -11.42 -6.23
CA THR A 273 1.19 -11.92 -5.23
C THR A 273 1.66 -11.62 -3.81
N LEU A 274 2.93 -11.94 -3.52
CA LEU A 274 3.55 -11.62 -2.22
C LEU A 274 3.59 -10.12 -1.95
N THR A 275 3.87 -9.31 -2.98
CA THR A 275 3.80 -7.84 -2.88
C THR A 275 2.38 -7.36 -2.55
N GLY A 276 1.37 -7.90 -3.22
CA GLY A 276 -0.03 -7.59 -2.95
C GLY A 276 -0.45 -7.98 -1.53
N LEU A 277 0.01 -9.15 -1.09
CA LEU A 277 -0.27 -9.67 0.25
C LEU A 277 0.44 -8.84 1.33
N THR A 278 1.72 -8.53 1.14
CA THR A 278 2.51 -7.69 2.05
C THR A 278 1.92 -6.29 2.17
N MET A 279 1.66 -5.63 1.03
CA MET A 279 1.09 -4.29 0.98
C MET A 279 -0.33 -4.25 1.57
N GLY A 280 -1.17 -5.24 1.22
CA GLY A 280 -2.54 -5.33 1.70
C GLY A 280 -2.59 -5.58 3.21
N THR A 281 -1.80 -6.53 3.71
CA THR A 281 -1.70 -6.84 5.15
C THR A 281 -1.15 -5.65 5.93
N THR A 282 -0.10 -5.01 5.45
CA THR A 282 0.47 -3.82 6.12
C THR A 282 -0.54 -2.67 6.13
N ALA A 283 -1.20 -2.38 5.01
CA ALA A 283 -2.24 -1.35 4.95
C ALA A 283 -3.41 -1.64 5.90
N PHE A 284 -3.84 -2.90 5.98
CA PHE A 284 -4.87 -3.35 6.91
C PHE A 284 -4.42 -3.17 8.37
N LEU A 285 -3.23 -3.63 8.72
CA LEU A 285 -2.66 -3.47 10.05
C LEU A 285 -2.51 -1.99 10.43
N MET A 286 -2.16 -1.12 9.48
CA MET A 286 -2.07 0.33 9.70
C MET A 286 -3.43 1.01 9.86
N GLY A 287 -4.53 0.29 9.69
CA GLY A 287 -5.89 0.82 9.79
C GLY A 287 -6.26 1.74 8.63
N ASP A 288 -5.61 1.57 7.47
CA ASP A 288 -5.87 2.36 6.26
C ASP A 288 -6.85 1.65 5.30
N GLY A 289 -7.36 0.49 5.69
CA GLY A 289 -8.29 -0.31 4.91
C GLY A 289 -9.74 0.13 5.08
N LYS A 290 -10.38 0.63 4.01
CA LYS A 290 -11.82 0.98 4.02
C LYS A 290 -12.73 -0.25 4.11
N TYR A 291 -12.25 -1.41 3.68
CA TYR A 291 -13.02 -2.66 3.62
C TYR A 291 -12.53 -3.69 4.64
N GLY A 292 -11.85 -3.26 5.71
CA GLY A 292 -11.29 -4.17 6.72
C GLY A 292 -10.34 -5.19 6.09
N VAL A 293 -10.52 -6.48 6.40
CA VAL A 293 -9.68 -7.57 5.88
C VAL A 293 -9.76 -7.72 4.35
N PHE A 294 -10.89 -7.36 3.75
CA PHE A 294 -11.06 -7.41 2.29
C PHE A 294 -10.15 -6.44 1.52
N GLU A 295 -9.53 -5.48 2.22
CA GLU A 295 -8.49 -4.62 1.64
C GLU A 295 -7.33 -5.46 1.09
N ILE A 296 -7.00 -6.58 1.74
CA ILE A 296 -5.94 -7.49 1.32
C ILE A 296 -6.29 -8.08 -0.06
N LEU A 297 -7.52 -8.54 -0.24
CA LEU A 297 -7.95 -9.19 -1.48
C LEU A 297 -7.81 -8.28 -2.71
N LYS A 298 -8.15 -7.00 -2.57
CA LYS A 298 -8.04 -6.03 -3.70
C LYS A 298 -6.58 -5.78 -4.11
N HIS A 299 -5.60 -6.03 -3.22
CA HIS A 299 -4.19 -5.92 -3.53
C HIS A 299 -3.58 -7.25 -4.00
N VAL A 300 -4.10 -8.37 -3.53
CA VAL A 300 -3.64 -9.71 -3.93
C VAL A 300 -4.11 -10.07 -5.34
N ALA A 301 -5.37 -9.75 -5.69
CA ALA A 301 -5.93 -10.12 -6.98
C ALA A 301 -5.11 -9.65 -8.20
N PRO A 302 -4.69 -8.39 -8.34
CA PRO A 302 -3.82 -7.97 -9.44
C PRO A 302 -2.45 -8.65 -9.39
N GLY A 303 -1.91 -8.96 -8.20
CA GLY A 303 -0.66 -9.69 -8.04
C GLY A 303 -0.75 -11.11 -8.61
N ILE A 304 -1.80 -11.86 -8.25
CA ILE A 304 -2.05 -13.20 -8.80
C ILE A 304 -2.16 -13.15 -10.33
N LEU A 305 -2.91 -12.19 -10.86
CA LEU A 305 -3.06 -12.05 -12.31
C LEU A 305 -1.73 -11.75 -12.99
N CYS A 306 -0.88 -10.89 -12.41
CA CYS A 306 0.47 -10.66 -12.95
C CYS A 306 1.30 -11.95 -12.97
N ASP A 307 1.36 -12.66 -11.83
CA ASP A 307 2.19 -13.86 -11.70
C ASP A 307 1.70 -15.05 -12.54
N VAL A 308 0.40 -15.10 -12.83
CA VAL A 308 -0.19 -16.16 -13.69
C VAL A 308 -0.10 -15.81 -15.17
N LEU A 309 -0.46 -14.58 -15.55
CA LEU A 309 -0.59 -14.22 -16.96
C LEU A 309 0.76 -13.87 -17.59
N LEU A 310 1.66 -13.22 -16.84
CA LEU A 310 2.95 -12.80 -17.40
C LEU A 310 3.78 -13.99 -17.97
N PRO A 311 3.94 -15.12 -17.27
CA PRO A 311 4.65 -16.28 -17.82
C PRO A 311 3.98 -16.91 -19.04
N ILE A 312 2.67 -16.73 -19.20
CA ILE A 312 1.90 -17.27 -20.32
C ILE A 312 2.12 -16.42 -21.57
N PHE A 313 2.02 -15.10 -21.41
CA PHE A 313 1.99 -14.18 -22.56
C PHE A 313 3.36 -13.59 -22.91
N ALA A 314 4.30 -13.55 -21.96
CA ALA A 314 5.66 -13.03 -22.19
C ALA A 314 6.68 -14.16 -22.45
N ARG A 315 6.25 -15.29 -23.01
CA ARG A 315 7.16 -16.38 -23.41
C ARG A 315 7.96 -15.95 -24.61
N GLY A 316 9.25 -15.71 -24.42
CA GLY A 316 10.18 -15.37 -25.49
C GLY A 316 11.42 -14.67 -24.98
N SER A 317 12.50 -14.68 -25.78
CA SER A 317 13.77 -14.04 -25.42
C SER A 317 13.75 -12.51 -25.55
N LYS A 318 12.72 -11.96 -26.19
CA LYS A 318 12.60 -10.51 -26.41
C LYS A 318 11.51 -9.92 -25.53
N MET A 319 11.82 -8.79 -24.91
CA MET A 319 10.85 -8.01 -24.14
C MET A 319 9.67 -7.59 -25.05
N PRO A 320 8.42 -7.86 -24.65
CA PRO A 320 7.26 -7.45 -25.41
C PRO A 320 7.20 -5.94 -25.66
N GLY A 321 6.60 -5.54 -26.79
CA GLY A 321 6.47 -4.13 -27.15
C GLY A 321 5.46 -3.34 -26.29
N PRO A 322 5.37 -2.01 -26.49
CA PRO A 322 4.52 -1.13 -25.68
C PRO A 322 3.04 -1.49 -25.78
N ILE A 323 2.57 -1.95 -26.95
CA ILE A 323 1.16 -2.35 -27.14
C ILE A 323 0.80 -3.51 -26.22
N PHE A 324 1.67 -4.52 -26.14
CA PHE A 324 1.48 -5.66 -25.25
C PHE A 324 1.29 -5.19 -23.80
N TRP A 325 2.22 -4.38 -23.30
CA TRP A 325 2.17 -3.89 -21.91
C TRP A 325 0.95 -3.02 -21.65
N THR A 326 0.55 -2.21 -22.62
CA THR A 326 -0.67 -1.39 -22.54
C THR A 326 -1.91 -2.27 -22.35
N VAL A 327 -2.09 -3.27 -23.23
CA VAL A 327 -3.22 -4.20 -23.13
C VAL A 327 -3.16 -5.02 -21.83
N PHE A 328 -1.97 -5.54 -21.48
CA PHE A 328 -1.74 -6.29 -20.26
C PHE A 328 -2.16 -5.47 -19.02
N GLY A 329 -1.77 -4.21 -18.95
CA GLY A 329 -2.18 -3.31 -17.87
C GLY A 329 -3.70 -3.14 -17.79
N GLY A 330 -4.39 -3.03 -18.94
CA GLY A 330 -5.84 -3.00 -19.00
C GLY A 330 -6.50 -4.26 -18.42
N VAL A 331 -5.98 -5.44 -18.77
CA VAL A 331 -6.47 -6.74 -18.27
C VAL A 331 -6.27 -6.86 -16.75
N ILE A 332 -5.08 -6.51 -16.24
CA ILE A 332 -4.80 -6.55 -14.79
C ILE A 332 -5.72 -5.58 -14.04
N ALA A 333 -5.97 -4.39 -14.58
CA ALA A 333 -6.87 -3.42 -13.97
C ALA A 333 -8.33 -3.89 -13.97
N ALA A 334 -8.79 -4.52 -15.04
CA ALA A 334 -10.12 -5.14 -15.11
C ALA A 334 -10.28 -6.22 -14.04
N GLY A 335 -9.30 -7.12 -13.91
CA GLY A 335 -9.33 -8.15 -12.88
C GLY A 335 -9.29 -7.59 -11.45
N ARG A 336 -8.50 -6.54 -11.21
CA ARG A 336 -8.52 -5.82 -9.94
C ARG A 336 -9.90 -5.20 -9.66
N PHE A 337 -10.53 -4.63 -10.68
CA PHE A 337 -11.88 -4.09 -10.55
C PHE A 337 -12.89 -5.20 -10.25
N GLY A 338 -12.78 -6.36 -10.89
CA GLY A 338 -13.59 -7.54 -10.58
C GLY A 338 -13.50 -7.94 -9.10
N ALA A 339 -12.29 -7.95 -8.52
CA ALA A 339 -12.11 -8.21 -7.10
C ALA A 339 -12.78 -7.13 -6.22
N ILE A 340 -12.65 -5.84 -6.58
CA ILE A 340 -13.32 -4.74 -5.87
C ILE A 340 -14.85 -4.90 -5.97
N LEU A 341 -15.36 -5.23 -7.15
CA LEU A 341 -16.78 -5.46 -7.39
C LEU A 341 -17.33 -6.61 -6.53
N GLY A 342 -16.58 -7.72 -6.46
CA GLY A 342 -16.91 -8.84 -5.57
C GLY A 342 -16.94 -8.42 -4.09
N ILE A 343 -15.97 -7.63 -3.64
CA ILE A 343 -15.97 -7.08 -2.28
C ILE A 343 -17.19 -6.19 -2.04
N VAL A 344 -17.51 -5.29 -2.97
CA VAL A 344 -18.67 -4.40 -2.88
C VAL A 344 -19.97 -5.20 -2.83
N ALA A 345 -20.11 -6.22 -3.67
CA ALA A 345 -21.29 -7.08 -3.68
C ALA A 345 -21.52 -7.85 -2.36
N VAL A 346 -20.42 -8.26 -1.69
CA VAL A 346 -20.48 -8.97 -0.41
C VAL A 346 -20.61 -8.03 0.77
N VAL A 347 -19.86 -6.91 0.77
CA VAL A 347 -19.73 -6.03 1.94
C VAL A 347 -20.76 -4.90 1.92
N GLN A 348 -21.18 -4.42 0.75
CA GLN A 348 -22.14 -3.32 0.63
C GLN A 348 -23.52 -3.83 0.27
N ALA A 349 -23.81 -3.88 -1.00
CA ALA A 349 -25.05 -4.44 -1.51
C ALA A 349 -24.89 -4.79 -2.99
N PRO A 350 -25.48 -5.88 -3.48
CA PRO A 350 -25.40 -6.27 -4.88
C PRO A 350 -25.84 -5.17 -5.86
N GLY A 351 -26.88 -4.41 -5.52
CA GLY A 351 -27.38 -3.31 -6.34
C GLY A 351 -26.34 -2.21 -6.59
N ILE A 352 -25.49 -1.92 -5.61
CA ILE A 352 -24.39 -0.94 -5.78
C ILE A 352 -23.31 -1.51 -6.70
N ALA A 353 -22.99 -2.80 -6.57
CA ALA A 353 -22.06 -3.46 -7.46
C ALA A 353 -22.51 -3.33 -8.93
N PHE A 354 -23.80 -3.52 -9.22
CA PHE A 354 -24.37 -3.32 -10.55
C PHE A 354 -24.30 -1.86 -11.00
N ALA A 355 -24.61 -0.90 -10.13
CA ALA A 355 -24.58 0.52 -10.46
C ALA A 355 -23.18 1.03 -10.84
N ILE A 356 -22.14 0.52 -10.19
CA ILE A 356 -20.76 0.92 -10.47
C ILE A 356 -20.06 0.07 -11.55
N LEU A 357 -20.70 -1.00 -12.03
CA LEU A 357 -20.08 -1.97 -12.95
C LEU A 357 -19.56 -1.28 -14.23
N ALA A 358 -20.43 -0.64 -15.00
CA ALA A 358 -20.04 -0.04 -16.28
C ALA A 358 -19.09 1.16 -16.10
N PRO A 359 -19.41 2.20 -15.30
CA PRO A 359 -18.51 3.34 -15.14
C PRO A 359 -17.20 2.94 -14.47
N GLY A 360 -17.21 2.04 -13.49
CA GLY A 360 -16.02 1.56 -12.81
C GLY A 360 -15.11 0.77 -13.73
N LEU A 361 -15.66 -0.11 -14.58
CA LEU A 361 -14.89 -0.90 -15.53
C LEU A 361 -14.17 0.03 -16.53
N VAL A 362 -14.88 0.98 -17.11
CA VAL A 362 -14.29 1.95 -18.07
C VAL A 362 -13.13 2.69 -17.44
N ILE A 363 -13.32 3.26 -16.24
CA ILE A 363 -12.29 4.02 -15.54
C ILE A 363 -11.08 3.13 -15.21
N HIS A 364 -11.32 1.90 -14.71
CA HIS A 364 -10.23 1.01 -14.34
C HIS A 364 -9.44 0.53 -15.55
N VAL A 365 -10.12 0.15 -16.63
CA VAL A 365 -9.47 -0.30 -17.88
C VAL A 365 -8.66 0.85 -18.48
N THR A 366 -9.23 2.05 -18.60
CA THR A 366 -8.51 3.21 -19.15
C THR A 366 -7.28 3.54 -18.31
N ALA A 367 -7.42 3.57 -16.98
CA ALA A 367 -6.30 3.74 -16.07
C ALA A 367 -5.27 2.60 -16.20
N GLY A 368 -5.75 1.38 -16.43
CA GLY A 368 -4.91 0.20 -16.66
C GLY A 368 -4.11 0.26 -17.95
N LEU A 369 -4.72 0.72 -19.04
CA LEU A 369 -4.02 0.92 -20.32
C LEU A 369 -2.87 1.92 -20.16
N LEU A 370 -3.13 3.06 -19.50
CA LEU A 370 -2.08 4.04 -19.18
C LEU A 370 -1.00 3.44 -18.28
N SER A 371 -1.40 2.66 -17.29
CA SER A 371 -0.51 1.95 -16.39
C SER A 371 0.41 0.97 -17.11
N GLY A 372 -0.12 0.23 -18.06
CA GLY A 372 0.65 -0.68 -18.92
C GLY A 372 1.69 0.07 -19.76
N TYR A 373 1.33 1.22 -20.33
CA TYR A 373 2.29 2.09 -21.02
C TYR A 373 3.45 2.54 -20.10
N VAL A 374 3.12 2.97 -18.87
CA VAL A 374 4.12 3.31 -17.85
C VAL A 374 4.98 2.10 -17.49
N THR A 375 4.38 0.90 -17.42
CA THR A 375 5.10 -0.36 -17.17
C THR A 375 6.22 -0.60 -18.20
N TRP A 376 5.93 -0.43 -19.48
CA TRP A 376 6.92 -0.59 -20.54
C TRP A 376 8.13 0.33 -20.36
N HIS A 377 7.89 1.61 -20.05
CA HIS A 377 8.98 2.56 -19.79
C HIS A 377 9.78 2.21 -18.54
N LEU A 378 9.10 1.81 -17.45
CA LEU A 378 9.75 1.42 -16.21
C LEU A 378 10.65 0.20 -16.40
N LEU A 379 10.17 -0.84 -17.11
CA LEU A 379 10.94 -2.04 -17.34
C LEU A 379 12.19 -1.77 -18.19
N ARG A 380 12.09 -0.92 -19.22
CA ARG A 380 13.28 -0.52 -20.00
C ARG A 380 14.32 0.19 -19.16
N SER A 381 13.89 1.02 -18.21
CA SER A 381 14.80 1.70 -17.30
C SER A 381 15.49 0.74 -16.33
N ILE A 382 14.78 -0.26 -15.83
CA ILE A 382 15.32 -1.28 -14.93
C ILE A 382 16.26 -2.22 -15.69
N GLU A 383 15.92 -2.64 -16.93
CA GLU A 383 16.78 -3.49 -17.76
C GLU A 383 18.13 -2.82 -18.02
N THR A 384 18.13 -1.52 -18.33
CA THR A 384 19.34 -0.75 -18.49
C THR A 384 20.22 -0.77 -17.22
N ILE A 385 19.58 -0.65 -16.06
CA ILE A 385 20.26 -0.70 -14.76
C ILE A 385 20.78 -2.12 -14.47
N ALA A 386 19.95 -3.13 -14.66
CA ALA A 386 20.31 -4.53 -14.44
C ALA A 386 21.51 -4.96 -15.34
N ASN A 387 21.50 -4.54 -16.62
CA ASN A 387 22.60 -4.79 -17.53
C ASN A 387 23.88 -4.02 -17.14
N ARG A 388 23.75 -2.81 -16.64
CA ARG A 388 24.90 -2.04 -16.11
C ARG A 388 25.54 -2.74 -14.90
N TYR A 389 24.72 -3.22 -13.95
CA TYR A 389 25.22 -3.98 -12.79
C TYR A 389 25.83 -5.33 -13.21
N LYS A 390 25.24 -6.02 -14.18
CA LYS A 390 25.78 -7.29 -14.69
C LYS A 390 27.17 -7.11 -15.30
N ASN A 391 27.39 -6.04 -16.05
CA ASN A 391 28.68 -5.74 -16.66
C ASN A 391 29.72 -5.34 -15.60
N LEU A 392 29.34 -4.60 -14.54
CA LEU A 392 30.23 -4.23 -13.44
C LEU A 392 30.65 -5.44 -12.58
N THR A 393 29.81 -6.46 -12.47
CA THR A 393 30.13 -7.68 -11.69
C THR A 393 30.79 -8.76 -12.51
N ALA A 394 30.70 -8.71 -13.84
CA ALA A 394 31.35 -9.69 -14.74
C ALA A 394 32.84 -9.36 -15.00
N ASP A 395 33.27 -8.14 -14.72
CA ASP A 395 34.64 -7.70 -14.96
C ASP A 395 35.19 -6.99 -13.71
N PRO A 396 35.56 -7.77 -12.64
CA PRO A 396 36.12 -7.21 -11.44
C PRO A 396 37.49 -6.53 -11.65
N GLU A 397 38.20 -6.85 -12.74
CA GLU A 397 39.50 -6.23 -13.07
C GLU A 397 39.37 -4.92 -13.85
N ALA A 398 38.21 -4.62 -14.45
CA ALA A 398 37.99 -3.37 -15.15
C ALA A 398 37.68 -2.17 -14.21
N GLY A 399 37.50 -2.45 -12.90
CA GLY A 399 37.12 -1.43 -11.89
C GLY A 399 38.30 -0.64 -11.30
N GLU A 400 39.57 -1.09 -11.45
CA GLU A 400 40.71 -0.41 -10.85
C GLU A 400 41.34 0.69 -11.70
N GLY A 401 40.82 0.99 -12.88
CA GLY A 401 41.43 1.93 -13.84
C GLY A 401 40.61 3.16 -14.25
N THR A 402 39.40 3.33 -13.79
CA THR A 402 38.59 4.51 -14.14
C THR A 402 38.32 5.37 -12.92
N ASP A 403 39.26 6.25 -12.61
CA ASP A 403 38.99 7.50 -11.89
C ASP A 403 37.93 8.26 -12.69
N LEU A 404 36.66 8.07 -12.37
CA LEU A 404 35.59 8.92 -12.87
C LEU A 404 35.75 10.29 -12.25
N PRO A 405 35.95 11.36 -13.04
CA PRO A 405 35.91 12.69 -12.52
C PRO A 405 34.56 12.93 -11.85
N LEU A 406 34.61 13.31 -10.57
CA LEU A 406 33.48 13.87 -9.86
C LEU A 406 33.18 15.23 -10.49
N GLU A 407 32.51 15.25 -11.64
CA GLU A 407 31.87 16.46 -12.11
C GLU A 407 30.60 16.68 -11.31
N GLU A 408 30.60 17.79 -10.63
CA GLU A 408 29.54 18.44 -9.87
C GLU A 408 28.18 18.40 -10.61
N VAL A 409 27.15 17.88 -9.97
CA VAL A 409 25.75 18.17 -10.26
C VAL A 409 25.03 18.54 -8.97
#